data_04a37a802920bb6c65bc3cff28f00fb8
#
_entry.id   04a37a802920bb6c65bc3cff28f00fb8
#
_cell.length_a   1.000
_cell.length_b   1.000
_cell.length_c   1.000
_cell.angle_alpha   90.00
_cell.angle_beta   90.00
_cell.angle_gamma   90.00
#
_symmetry.space_group_name_H-M   'P 1'
#
loop_
_entity.id
_entity.type
_entity.pdbx_description
1 polymer ?
#
loop_
_entity_poly.entity_id
_entity_poly.type
_entity_poly.pdbx_seq_one_letter_code
_entity_poly.pdbx_strand_id
1 'polypeptide(L)'
;MAASFDYRQPVGRGSYVGLGVNLMRDAAGISNFNRQTGAISASVMRQLGGGRYSSTDQFLVAGAQVGIGQQGFEWNQLWFSSQYDVANAAVNFDNPNGEAFINNMSDLYVDFNAGIMWYALFDERQSFYIGGALHHLNSPNITFLDQTNELPTRWVAHLGGELPIGDELSLLPAAAVMGQNQSLSTTGGVNFRYTNREWREIALRAGAWAHVVNQLESGFSLDAITATAILEMEEWNLGFSYDITTSTLTNANNGRGAFEVSLIYTHPAKSRRARVNCPNF
;
A
#
# COMPACT_ATOMS: atom_id res chain seq x y z
N MET A 1 -6.33 2.24 8.94
CA MET A 1 -5.24 2.50 9.92
C MET A 1 -4.19 1.44 9.75
N ALA A 2 -2.92 1.83 9.57
CA ALA A 2 -1.80 0.89 9.45
C ALA A 2 -0.63 1.35 10.32
N ALA A 3 0.17 0.42 10.78
CA ALA A 3 1.43 0.66 11.49
C ALA A 3 2.46 -0.37 11.05
N SER A 4 3.69 0.07 10.81
CA SER A 4 4.80 -0.82 10.49
C SER A 4 6.04 -0.46 11.28
N PHE A 5 6.88 -1.46 11.49
CA PHE A 5 8.21 -1.31 12.05
C PHE A 5 9.18 -2.17 11.25
N ASP A 6 10.23 -1.55 10.73
CA ASP A 6 11.23 -2.21 9.91
C ASP A 6 12.62 -1.99 10.50
N TYR A 7 13.38 -3.08 10.57
CA TYR A 7 14.76 -3.09 11.05
C TYR A 7 15.68 -3.69 9.99
N ARG A 8 16.78 -3.00 9.70
CA ARG A 8 17.77 -3.45 8.74
C ARG A 8 19.17 -3.54 9.38
N GLN A 9 19.84 -4.66 9.14
CA GLN A 9 21.20 -4.91 9.64
C GLN A 9 22.15 -5.32 8.50
N PRO A 10 23.36 -4.74 8.41
CA PRO A 10 24.39 -5.21 7.50
C PRO A 10 24.93 -6.59 7.98
N VAL A 11 25.07 -7.55 7.05
CA VAL A 11 25.52 -8.92 7.33
C VAL A 11 26.83 -9.25 6.62
N GLY A 12 27.45 -8.26 5.97
CA GLY A 12 28.69 -8.42 5.23
C GLY A 12 28.92 -7.29 4.27
N ARG A 13 29.92 -7.43 3.39
CA ARG A 13 30.15 -6.40 2.37
C ARG A 13 29.02 -6.39 1.34
N GLY A 14 28.26 -5.30 1.29
CA GLY A 14 27.17 -5.09 0.33
C GLY A 14 25.96 -6.03 0.52
N SER A 15 25.81 -6.65 1.70
CA SER A 15 24.66 -7.48 2.01
C SER A 15 23.98 -6.98 3.28
N TYR A 16 22.65 -6.95 3.27
CA TYR A 16 21.82 -6.53 4.38
C TYR A 16 20.67 -7.51 4.57
N VAL A 17 20.25 -7.69 5.79
CA VAL A 17 19.03 -8.41 6.16
C VAL A 17 18.06 -7.43 6.77
N GLY A 18 16.82 -7.48 6.35
CA GLY A 18 15.70 -6.71 6.89
C GLY A 18 14.71 -7.62 7.60
N LEU A 19 14.16 -7.13 8.68
CA LEU A 19 13.04 -7.73 9.40
C LEU A 19 11.98 -6.65 9.59
N GLY A 20 10.72 -7.00 9.39
CA GLY A 20 9.62 -6.06 9.53
C GLY A 20 8.42 -6.68 10.22
N VAL A 21 7.63 -5.84 10.84
CA VAL A 21 6.31 -6.18 11.39
C VAL A 21 5.32 -5.14 10.88
N ASN A 22 4.19 -5.58 10.40
CA ASN A 22 3.11 -4.68 10.02
C ASN A 22 1.78 -5.10 10.65
N LEU A 23 0.96 -4.10 10.93
CA LEU A 23 -0.41 -4.25 11.42
C LEU A 23 -1.29 -3.33 10.61
N MET A 24 -2.42 -3.85 10.14
CA MET A 24 -3.39 -3.07 9.38
C MET A 24 -4.81 -3.40 9.86
N ARG A 25 -5.60 -2.36 9.96
CA ARG A 25 -7.07 -2.46 10.11
C ARG A 25 -7.71 -1.54 9.09
N ASP A 26 -8.49 -2.12 8.23
CA ASP A 26 -9.36 -1.42 7.29
C ASP A 26 -10.81 -1.64 7.68
N ALA A 27 -11.65 -0.61 7.56
CA ALA A 27 -13.07 -0.70 7.87
C ALA A 27 -13.85 0.20 6.92
N ALA A 28 -14.91 -0.32 6.32
CA ALA A 28 -15.68 0.37 5.31
C ALA A 28 -17.19 0.09 5.43
N GLY A 29 -17.99 1.05 4.97
CA GLY A 29 -19.43 0.94 4.85
C GLY A 29 -20.18 1.03 6.19
N ILE A 30 -21.52 1.02 6.09
CA ILE A 30 -22.43 1.14 7.25
C ILE A 30 -22.32 -0.09 8.16
N SER A 31 -22.13 -1.28 7.57
CA SER A 31 -21.97 -2.53 8.31
C SER A 31 -20.61 -2.67 9.00
N ASN A 32 -19.76 -1.64 8.94
CA ASN A 32 -18.40 -1.67 9.48
C ASN A 32 -17.63 -2.94 9.04
N PHE A 33 -17.79 -3.29 7.73
CA PHE A 33 -17.04 -4.41 7.19
C PHE A 33 -15.56 -4.11 7.38
N ASN A 34 -14.88 -4.93 8.16
CA ASN A 34 -13.50 -4.67 8.54
C ASN A 34 -12.60 -5.87 8.24
N ARG A 35 -11.35 -5.55 7.94
CA ARG A 35 -10.27 -6.51 7.76
C ARG A 35 -9.14 -6.13 8.68
N GLN A 36 -8.69 -7.08 9.47
CA GLN A 36 -7.54 -6.92 10.36
C GLN A 36 -6.46 -7.89 9.93
N THR A 37 -5.24 -7.39 9.76
CA THR A 37 -4.08 -8.22 9.39
C THR A 37 -2.88 -7.84 10.21
N GLY A 38 -2.10 -8.85 10.60
CA GLY A 38 -0.80 -8.67 11.21
C GLY A 38 0.21 -9.58 10.50
N ALA A 39 1.40 -9.09 10.19
CA ALA A 39 2.37 -9.89 9.47
C ALA A 39 3.80 -9.59 9.91
N ILE A 40 4.66 -10.59 9.73
CA ILE A 40 6.10 -10.52 9.92
C ILE A 40 6.76 -10.74 8.57
N SER A 41 7.73 -9.89 8.24
CA SER A 41 8.48 -9.96 6.98
C SER A 41 9.98 -10.14 7.23
N ALA A 42 10.63 -10.81 6.29
CA ALA A 42 12.08 -10.92 6.23
C ALA A 42 12.55 -10.65 4.81
N SER A 43 13.66 -9.93 4.67
CA SER A 43 14.24 -9.61 3.37
C SER A 43 15.76 -9.72 3.38
N VAL A 44 16.31 -9.99 2.20
CA VAL A 44 17.74 -9.97 1.94
C VAL A 44 17.98 -8.97 0.82
N MET A 45 18.87 -8.02 1.07
CA MET A 45 19.35 -7.07 0.07
C MET A 45 20.81 -7.37 -0.24
N ARG A 46 21.13 -7.52 -1.51
CA ARG A 46 22.50 -7.77 -1.98
C ARG A 46 22.91 -6.75 -3.03
N GLN A 47 24.07 -6.15 -2.82
CA GLN A 47 24.72 -5.31 -3.81
C GLN A 47 25.23 -6.19 -4.96
N LEU A 48 24.76 -5.91 -6.19
CA LEU A 48 25.16 -6.63 -7.40
C LEU A 48 26.32 -5.94 -8.13
N GLY A 49 26.36 -4.62 -8.07
CA GLY A 49 27.37 -3.77 -8.69
C GLY A 49 27.62 -2.55 -7.83
N GLY A 50 28.75 -1.91 -8.05
CA GLY A 50 29.17 -0.76 -7.26
C GLY A 50 30.53 -1.00 -6.61
N GLY A 51 31.08 0.02 -6.01
CA GLY A 51 32.35 -0.03 -5.34
C GLY A 51 33.33 1.01 -5.91
N ARG A 52 34.61 0.89 -5.53
CA ARG A 52 35.63 1.91 -5.76
C ARG A 52 35.82 2.41 -7.21
N TYR A 53 35.29 1.64 -8.19
CA TYR A 53 35.48 1.89 -9.64
C TYR A 53 34.16 1.97 -10.42
N SER A 54 33.01 1.89 -9.77
CA SER A 54 31.69 2.00 -10.40
C SER A 54 30.97 3.23 -9.89
N SER A 55 30.40 4.02 -10.79
CA SER A 55 29.57 5.18 -10.46
C SER A 55 28.14 4.80 -10.07
N THR A 56 27.77 3.52 -10.20
CA THR A 56 26.41 3.04 -9.98
C THR A 56 26.39 1.96 -8.93
N ASP A 57 25.64 2.16 -7.86
CA ASP A 57 25.36 1.14 -6.87
C ASP A 57 24.03 0.43 -7.22
N GLN A 58 24.10 -0.88 -7.40
CA GLN A 58 22.93 -1.71 -7.75
C GLN A 58 22.65 -2.72 -6.65
N PHE A 59 21.39 -2.90 -6.31
CA PHE A 59 20.94 -3.80 -5.27
C PHE A 59 19.80 -4.69 -5.79
N LEU A 60 19.86 -5.95 -5.42
CA LEU A 60 18.74 -6.88 -5.54
C LEU A 60 18.18 -7.13 -4.15
N VAL A 61 16.90 -6.96 -4.00
CA VAL A 61 16.15 -7.21 -2.76
C VAL A 61 15.17 -8.33 -3.02
N ALA A 62 15.18 -9.35 -2.18
CA ALA A 62 14.16 -10.39 -2.18
C ALA A 62 13.60 -10.53 -0.76
N GLY A 63 12.29 -10.70 -0.63
CA GLY A 63 11.63 -10.79 0.65
C GLY A 63 10.43 -11.71 0.64
N ALA A 64 10.10 -12.19 1.84
CA ALA A 64 8.92 -12.98 2.11
C ALA A 64 8.23 -12.48 3.38
N GLN A 65 6.93 -12.70 3.44
CA GLN A 65 6.10 -12.29 4.57
C GLN A 65 5.11 -13.39 4.91
N VAL A 66 4.92 -13.59 6.20
CA VAL A 66 3.88 -14.46 6.77
C VAL A 66 2.97 -13.61 7.63
N GLY A 67 1.69 -13.68 7.37
CA GLY A 67 0.67 -12.93 8.07
C GLY A 67 -0.45 -13.79 8.60
N ILE A 68 -1.22 -13.22 9.50
CA ILE A 68 -2.52 -13.69 9.93
C ILE A 68 -3.55 -12.61 9.64
N GLY A 69 -4.75 -13.01 9.27
CA GLY A 69 -5.84 -12.09 9.00
C GLY A 69 -7.17 -12.61 9.47
N GLN A 70 -8.08 -11.69 9.69
CA GLN A 70 -9.48 -11.95 10.01
C GLN A 70 -10.34 -10.86 9.40
N GLN A 71 -11.53 -11.20 8.95
CA GLN A 71 -12.55 -10.27 8.48
C GLN A 71 -13.76 -10.30 9.41
N GLY A 72 -14.46 -9.19 9.48
CA GLY A 72 -15.65 -9.08 10.31
C GLY A 72 -16.59 -7.99 9.81
N PHE A 73 -17.82 -8.01 10.29
CA PHE A 73 -18.81 -6.96 10.04
C PHE A 73 -19.81 -6.88 11.20
N GLU A 74 -20.49 -5.74 11.32
CA GLU A 74 -21.51 -5.51 12.34
C GLU A 74 -22.88 -5.91 11.82
N TRP A 75 -23.35 -7.05 12.25
CA TRP A 75 -24.63 -7.62 11.84
C TRP A 75 -25.82 -6.69 12.09
N ASN A 76 -25.81 -5.99 13.22
CA ASN A 76 -26.91 -5.10 13.64
C ASN A 76 -27.11 -3.88 12.72
N GLN A 77 -26.18 -3.62 11.85
CA GLN A 77 -26.26 -2.52 10.86
C GLN A 77 -26.83 -2.99 9.50
N LEU A 78 -27.06 -4.28 9.36
CA LEU A 78 -27.60 -4.86 8.14
C LEU A 78 -29.12 -5.07 8.26
N TRP A 79 -29.81 -4.87 7.17
CA TRP A 79 -31.20 -5.26 7.04
C TRP A 79 -31.39 -6.00 5.70
N PHE A 80 -32.38 -6.87 5.67
CA PHE A 80 -32.65 -7.77 4.55
C PHE A 80 -34.05 -7.52 3.98
N SER A 81 -34.28 -7.93 2.74
CA SER A 81 -35.55 -7.74 2.05
C SER A 81 -36.74 -8.32 2.78
N SER A 82 -36.56 -9.41 3.55
CA SER A 82 -37.56 -10.02 4.40
C SER A 82 -38.03 -9.14 5.57
N GLN A 83 -37.21 -8.17 5.95
CA GLN A 83 -37.50 -7.21 7.02
C GLN A 83 -38.16 -5.92 6.51
N TYR A 84 -38.25 -5.73 5.18
CA TYR A 84 -38.92 -4.57 4.63
C TYR A 84 -40.43 -4.72 4.63
N ASP A 85 -41.11 -3.87 5.37
CA ASP A 85 -42.58 -3.79 5.40
C ASP A 85 -43.05 -2.85 4.29
N VAL A 86 -43.62 -3.44 3.25
CA VAL A 86 -44.13 -2.70 2.09
C VAL A 86 -45.33 -1.80 2.46
N ALA A 87 -46.16 -2.18 3.42
CA ALA A 87 -47.31 -1.42 3.82
C ALA A 87 -46.94 -0.11 4.54
N ASN A 88 -45.89 -0.17 5.34
CA ASN A 88 -45.40 0.99 6.09
C ASN A 88 -44.20 1.70 5.42
N ALA A 89 -43.74 1.19 4.27
CA ALA A 89 -42.55 1.65 3.55
C ALA A 89 -41.31 1.81 4.49
N ALA A 90 -41.13 0.89 5.43
CA ALA A 90 -40.12 0.94 6.47
C ALA A 90 -39.49 -0.43 6.72
N VAL A 91 -38.28 -0.44 7.28
CA VAL A 91 -37.64 -1.66 7.75
C VAL A 91 -38.14 -1.98 9.16
N ASN A 92 -38.67 -3.17 9.34
CA ASN A 92 -39.07 -3.70 10.64
C ASN A 92 -38.02 -4.72 11.11
N PHE A 93 -37.19 -4.32 12.03
CA PHE A 93 -36.11 -5.15 12.60
C PHE A 93 -36.61 -6.28 13.50
N ASP A 94 -37.89 -6.24 13.94
CA ASP A 94 -38.52 -7.32 14.71
C ASP A 94 -38.87 -8.51 13.82
N ASN A 95 -38.95 -8.31 12.51
CA ASN A 95 -39.16 -9.42 11.56
C ASN A 95 -37.89 -10.27 11.43
N PRO A 96 -38.02 -11.59 11.34
CA PRO A 96 -36.90 -12.47 11.07
C PRO A 96 -36.19 -12.04 9.76
N ASN A 97 -34.87 -11.97 9.79
CA ASN A 97 -34.09 -11.60 8.61
C ASN A 97 -34.12 -12.67 7.50
N GLY A 98 -34.55 -13.90 7.80
CA GLY A 98 -34.65 -15.01 6.85
C GLY A 98 -33.30 -15.63 6.45
N GLU A 99 -32.20 -15.11 7.00
CA GLU A 99 -30.86 -15.60 6.70
C GLU A 99 -30.49 -16.76 7.64
N ALA A 100 -29.71 -17.71 7.13
CA ALA A 100 -29.07 -18.73 7.94
C ALA A 100 -28.11 -18.06 8.94
N PHE A 101 -27.89 -18.70 10.06
CA PHE A 101 -26.93 -18.21 11.05
C PHE A 101 -25.58 -17.97 10.38
N ILE A 102 -25.12 -16.73 10.38
CA ILE A 102 -23.85 -16.31 9.82
C ILE A 102 -23.00 -15.79 11.00
N ASN A 103 -21.76 -16.26 11.06
CA ASN A 103 -20.79 -15.67 11.97
C ASN A 103 -20.49 -14.24 11.53
N ASN A 104 -20.41 -13.31 12.47
CA ASN A 104 -20.01 -11.93 12.19
C ASN A 104 -18.50 -11.75 11.98
N MET A 105 -17.74 -12.81 12.15
CA MET A 105 -16.28 -12.87 11.93
C MET A 105 -15.93 -14.12 11.14
N SER A 106 -14.98 -13.98 10.21
CA SER A 106 -14.38 -15.14 9.53
C SER A 106 -13.45 -15.90 10.49
N ASP A 107 -13.07 -17.12 10.13
CA ASP A 107 -11.95 -17.76 10.80
C ASP A 107 -10.66 -17.00 10.60
N LEU A 108 -9.72 -17.21 11.50
CA LEU A 108 -8.35 -16.73 11.34
C LEU A 108 -7.69 -17.48 10.18
N TYR A 109 -7.14 -16.73 9.23
CA TYR A 109 -6.41 -17.32 8.12
C TYR A 109 -4.94 -16.90 8.13
N VAL A 110 -4.09 -17.77 7.63
CA VAL A 110 -2.66 -17.51 7.41
C VAL A 110 -2.46 -17.08 5.96
N ASP A 111 -1.59 -16.09 5.75
CA ASP A 111 -1.31 -15.49 4.45
C ASP A 111 0.20 -15.48 4.17
N PHE A 112 0.59 -15.94 2.97
CA PHE A 112 1.98 -15.94 2.52
C PHE A 112 2.17 -15.00 1.34
N ASN A 113 3.19 -14.15 1.43
CA ASN A 113 3.53 -13.17 0.41
C ASN A 113 5.03 -13.25 0.10
N ALA A 114 5.41 -12.96 -1.15
CA ALA A 114 6.81 -12.89 -1.55
C ALA A 114 7.01 -11.83 -2.64
N GLY A 115 8.21 -11.24 -2.68
CA GLY A 115 8.51 -10.21 -3.68
C GLY A 115 10.00 -10.07 -3.95
N ILE A 116 10.28 -9.42 -5.06
CA ILE A 116 11.63 -9.12 -5.51
C ILE A 116 11.68 -7.69 -6.08
N MET A 117 12.77 -6.99 -5.85
CA MET A 117 12.99 -5.64 -6.37
C MET A 117 14.45 -5.46 -6.75
N TRP A 118 14.68 -4.83 -7.89
CA TRP A 118 15.99 -4.31 -8.28
C TRP A 118 15.98 -2.80 -8.11
N TYR A 119 17.05 -2.27 -7.50
CA TYR A 119 17.25 -0.85 -7.23
C TYR A 119 18.63 -0.42 -7.69
N ALA A 120 18.71 0.69 -8.42
CA ALA A 120 19.96 1.27 -8.89
C ALA A 120 20.06 2.74 -8.43
N LEU A 121 21.20 3.10 -7.87
CA LEU A 121 21.58 4.45 -7.48
C LEU A 121 22.71 4.91 -8.38
N PHE A 122 22.43 5.90 -9.23
CA PHE A 122 23.40 6.44 -10.19
C PHE A 122 24.14 7.64 -9.59
N ASP A 123 23.46 8.45 -8.76
CA ASP A 123 23.99 9.59 -8.04
C ASP A 123 23.15 9.81 -6.77
N GLU A 124 23.52 10.77 -5.91
CA GLU A 124 22.83 11.07 -4.65
C GLU A 124 21.32 11.35 -4.84
N ARG A 125 20.94 11.94 -5.99
CA ARG A 125 19.54 12.26 -6.35
C ARG A 125 19.11 11.64 -7.67
N GLN A 126 19.75 10.55 -8.11
CA GLN A 126 19.39 9.85 -9.32
C GLN A 126 19.27 8.37 -9.04
N SER A 127 18.04 7.88 -9.02
CA SER A 127 17.76 6.48 -8.73
C SER A 127 16.65 5.91 -9.61
N PHE A 128 16.66 4.59 -9.74
CA PHE A 128 15.60 3.85 -10.41
C PHE A 128 15.35 2.54 -9.67
N TYR A 129 14.09 2.14 -9.58
CA TYR A 129 13.72 0.83 -9.07
C TYR A 129 12.61 0.20 -9.90
N ILE A 130 12.61 -1.13 -9.92
CA ILE A 130 11.56 -1.96 -10.48
C ILE A 130 11.41 -3.21 -9.64
N GLY A 131 10.18 -3.62 -9.38
CA GLY A 131 9.92 -4.79 -8.55
C GLY A 131 8.58 -5.41 -8.83
N GLY A 132 8.37 -6.57 -8.21
CA GLY A 132 7.11 -7.28 -8.23
C GLY A 132 6.91 -8.13 -6.99
N ALA A 133 5.66 -8.39 -6.66
CA ALA A 133 5.28 -9.20 -5.52
C ALA A 133 4.04 -10.05 -5.83
N LEU A 134 3.95 -11.17 -5.16
CA LEU A 134 2.79 -12.05 -5.13
C LEU A 134 2.26 -12.10 -3.70
N HIS A 135 0.98 -11.82 -3.56
CA HIS A 135 0.24 -11.89 -2.30
C HIS A 135 -0.76 -13.03 -2.34
N HIS A 136 -1.08 -13.55 -1.17
CA HIS A 136 -2.05 -14.64 -1.01
C HIS A 136 -1.62 -15.90 -1.78
N LEU A 137 -0.33 -16.26 -1.68
CA LEU A 137 0.25 -17.42 -2.39
C LEU A 137 -0.42 -18.75 -2.03
N ASN A 138 -0.95 -18.85 -0.82
CA ASN A 138 -1.64 -20.02 -0.31
C ASN A 138 -3.17 -19.97 -0.50
N SER A 139 -3.70 -18.95 -1.18
CA SER A 139 -5.14 -18.73 -1.40
C SER A 139 -5.98 -19.03 -0.16
N PRO A 140 -5.79 -18.29 0.95
CA PRO A 140 -6.41 -18.61 2.23
C PRO A 140 -7.93 -18.54 2.14
N ASN A 141 -8.61 -19.39 2.91
CA ASN A 141 -10.06 -19.36 3.04
C ASN A 141 -10.49 -18.20 3.95
N ILE A 142 -11.36 -17.32 3.46
CA ILE A 142 -11.84 -16.11 4.13
C ILE A 142 -13.35 -16.10 4.36
N THR A 143 -13.97 -17.28 4.37
CA THR A 143 -15.43 -17.42 4.47
C THR A 143 -15.98 -17.01 5.84
N PHE A 144 -17.22 -16.59 5.86
CA PHE A 144 -18.07 -16.42 7.05
C PHE A 144 -19.05 -17.60 7.25
N LEU A 145 -19.07 -18.53 6.29
CA LEU A 145 -19.99 -19.68 6.21
C LEU A 145 -19.15 -20.97 6.21
N ASP A 146 -19.80 -22.10 6.41
CA ASP A 146 -19.17 -23.43 6.32
C ASP A 146 -18.77 -23.83 4.87
N GLN A 147 -18.72 -22.85 3.96
CA GLN A 147 -18.33 -23.05 2.56
C GLN A 147 -16.92 -22.48 2.34
N THR A 148 -16.21 -23.04 1.37
CA THR A 148 -14.89 -22.56 0.98
C THR A 148 -15.02 -21.29 0.13
N ASN A 149 -14.36 -20.22 0.55
CA ASN A 149 -14.22 -18.98 -0.21
C ASN A 149 -12.73 -18.57 -0.20
N GLU A 150 -12.01 -18.98 -1.21
CA GLU A 150 -10.57 -18.74 -1.32
C GLU A 150 -10.27 -17.32 -1.79
N LEU A 151 -9.34 -16.67 -1.13
CA LEU A 151 -8.80 -15.38 -1.54
C LEU A 151 -7.81 -15.59 -2.68
N PRO A 152 -8.09 -15.16 -3.91
CA PRO A 152 -7.20 -15.38 -5.04
C PRO A 152 -5.84 -14.72 -4.87
N THR A 153 -4.81 -15.32 -5.45
CA THR A 153 -3.47 -14.71 -5.53
C THR A 153 -3.55 -13.36 -6.22
N ARG A 154 -2.91 -12.36 -5.63
CA ARG A 154 -2.75 -11.01 -6.18
C ARG A 154 -1.30 -10.79 -6.58
N TRP A 155 -1.09 -10.35 -7.80
CA TRP A 155 0.23 -9.91 -8.26
C TRP A 155 0.32 -8.39 -8.30
N VAL A 156 1.50 -7.87 -8.03
CA VAL A 156 1.83 -6.45 -8.11
C VAL A 156 3.14 -6.29 -8.86
N ALA A 157 3.19 -5.33 -9.77
CA ALA A 157 4.43 -4.86 -10.38
C ALA A 157 4.52 -3.34 -10.19
N HIS A 158 5.71 -2.84 -9.87
CA HIS A 158 5.91 -1.42 -9.65
C HIS A 158 7.28 -0.97 -10.16
N LEU A 159 7.36 0.30 -10.52
CA LEU A 159 8.58 0.97 -10.92
C LEU A 159 8.54 2.44 -10.52
N GLY A 160 9.70 3.04 -10.39
CA GLY A 160 9.82 4.47 -10.12
C GLY A 160 11.28 4.90 -9.98
N GLY A 161 11.48 6.15 -9.62
CA GLY A 161 12.82 6.67 -9.45
C GLY A 161 12.83 8.15 -9.05
N GLU A 162 14.02 8.68 -8.90
CA GLU A 162 14.27 10.10 -8.69
C GLU A 162 15.17 10.62 -9.80
N LEU A 163 14.77 11.75 -10.42
CA LEU A 163 15.46 12.43 -11.50
C LEU A 163 15.68 13.90 -11.09
N PRO A 164 16.93 14.37 -10.93
CA PRO A 164 17.19 15.77 -10.66
C PRO A 164 16.88 16.62 -11.91
N ILE A 165 16.10 17.69 -11.74
CA ILE A 165 15.81 18.67 -12.81
C ILE A 165 16.73 19.89 -12.66
N GLY A 166 17.32 20.06 -11.50
CA GLY A 166 18.25 21.15 -11.16
C GLY A 166 18.88 20.94 -9.81
N ASP A 167 19.47 22.00 -9.27
CA ASP A 167 20.20 21.91 -7.99
C ASP A 167 19.26 21.66 -6.79
N GLU A 168 18.04 22.17 -6.87
CA GLU A 168 17.09 22.17 -5.75
C GLU A 168 15.82 21.35 -6.03
N LEU A 169 15.59 20.94 -7.27
CA LEU A 169 14.35 20.27 -7.69
C LEU A 169 14.64 18.86 -8.26
N SER A 170 13.92 17.88 -7.78
CA SER A 170 13.88 16.53 -8.34
C SER A 170 12.45 16.13 -8.72
N LEU A 171 12.34 15.30 -9.75
CA LEU A 171 11.10 14.65 -10.19
C LEU A 171 11.12 13.22 -9.71
N LEU A 172 10.02 12.76 -9.09
CA LEU A 172 9.86 11.41 -8.58
C LEU A 172 8.65 10.73 -9.26
N PRO A 173 8.83 10.25 -10.52
CA PRO A 173 7.78 9.47 -11.18
C PRO A 173 7.70 8.08 -10.60
N ALA A 174 6.48 7.54 -10.48
CA ALA A 174 6.29 6.14 -10.17
C ALA A 174 4.98 5.60 -10.74
N ALA A 175 4.95 4.29 -10.93
CA ALA A 175 3.75 3.57 -11.33
C ALA A 175 3.71 2.19 -10.69
N ALA A 176 2.50 1.72 -10.42
CA ALA A 176 2.22 0.38 -9.95
C ALA A 176 1.01 -0.19 -10.69
N VAL A 177 1.09 -1.47 -11.01
CA VAL A 177 -0.03 -2.24 -11.59
C VAL A 177 -0.26 -3.43 -10.69
N MET A 178 -1.50 -3.69 -10.34
CA MET A 178 -1.89 -4.85 -9.56
C MET A 178 -3.08 -5.56 -10.18
N GLY A 179 -3.06 -6.88 -10.12
CA GLY A 179 -4.15 -7.70 -10.60
C GLY A 179 -4.50 -8.81 -9.61
N GLN A 180 -5.80 -9.05 -9.48
CA GLN A 180 -6.34 -10.12 -8.66
C GLN A 180 -7.59 -10.67 -9.34
N ASN A 181 -7.57 -11.95 -9.72
CA ASN A 181 -8.61 -12.55 -10.52
C ASN A 181 -8.87 -11.72 -11.81
N GLN A 182 -10.06 -11.20 -12.01
CA GLN A 182 -10.44 -10.36 -13.15
C GLN A 182 -10.24 -8.85 -12.91
N SER A 183 -9.87 -8.46 -11.70
CA SER A 183 -9.64 -7.07 -11.34
C SER A 183 -8.21 -6.65 -11.69
N LEU A 184 -8.09 -5.51 -12.36
CA LEU A 184 -6.83 -4.86 -12.67
C LEU A 184 -6.89 -3.40 -12.20
N SER A 185 -5.90 -2.97 -11.45
CA SER A 185 -5.77 -1.59 -11.00
C SER A 185 -4.37 -1.07 -11.34
N THR A 186 -4.31 0.13 -11.84
CA THR A 186 -3.04 0.82 -12.16
C THR A 186 -3.04 2.17 -11.46
N THR A 187 -1.95 2.45 -10.77
CA THR A 187 -1.69 3.76 -10.16
C THR A 187 -0.43 4.33 -10.76
N GLY A 188 -0.47 5.57 -11.23
CA GLY A 188 0.70 6.25 -11.77
C GLY A 188 0.66 7.73 -11.47
N GLY A 189 1.83 8.31 -11.23
CA GLY A 189 1.90 9.72 -10.89
C GLY A 189 3.32 10.22 -10.74
N VAL A 190 3.43 11.43 -10.25
CA VAL A 190 4.68 12.11 -10.05
C VAL A 190 4.64 13.01 -8.82
N ASN A 191 5.71 13.01 -8.06
CA ASN A 191 5.98 14.02 -7.05
C ASN A 191 7.15 14.91 -7.51
N PHE A 192 7.08 16.18 -7.17
CA PHE A 192 8.17 17.13 -7.23
C PHE A 192 8.76 17.26 -5.83
N ARG A 193 10.06 17.09 -5.70
CA ARG A 193 10.80 17.23 -4.44
C ARG A 193 11.66 18.47 -4.52
N TYR A 194 11.39 19.43 -3.64
CA TYR A 194 12.13 20.67 -3.52
C TYR A 194 13.01 20.64 -2.27
N THR A 195 14.31 20.93 -2.45
CA THR A 195 15.29 21.05 -1.37
C THR A 195 16.01 22.38 -1.51
N ASN A 196 16.04 23.19 -0.45
CA ASN A 196 16.79 24.44 -0.46
C ASN A 196 18.15 24.21 0.26
N ARG A 197 19.23 24.77 -0.27
CA ARG A 197 20.58 24.70 0.33
C ARG A 197 20.66 25.29 1.72
N GLU A 198 19.78 26.24 2.03
CA GLU A 198 19.71 26.86 3.37
C GLU A 198 18.94 25.99 4.38
N TRP A 199 18.03 25.14 3.89
CA TRP A 199 17.26 24.20 4.70
C TRP A 199 18.01 22.88 4.81
N ARG A 200 18.99 22.83 5.69
CA ARG A 200 19.98 21.74 5.72
C ARG A 200 19.40 20.33 5.85
N GLU A 201 18.14 20.17 6.26
CA GLU A 201 17.56 18.87 6.62
C GLU A 201 16.06 18.79 6.30
N ILE A 202 15.55 19.72 5.48
CA ILE A 202 14.13 19.78 5.14
C ILE A 202 13.98 19.73 3.62
N ALA A 203 13.04 18.88 3.16
CA ALA A 203 12.56 18.90 1.79
C ALA A 203 11.03 18.91 1.77
N LEU A 204 10.48 19.56 0.76
CA LEU A 204 9.05 19.54 0.49
C LEU A 204 8.79 18.69 -0.76
N ARG A 205 7.83 17.80 -0.66
CA ARG A 205 7.39 16.98 -1.79
C ARG A 205 5.91 17.23 -2.03
N ALA A 206 5.52 17.48 -3.27
CA ALA A 206 4.13 17.62 -3.67
C ALA A 206 3.90 16.94 -5.02
N GLY A 207 2.74 16.35 -5.22
CA GLY A 207 2.46 15.63 -6.44
C GLY A 207 1.02 15.23 -6.65
N ALA A 208 0.80 14.55 -7.76
CA ALA A 208 -0.50 14.02 -8.14
C ALA A 208 -0.37 12.61 -8.72
N TRP A 209 -1.39 11.80 -8.46
CA TRP A 209 -1.48 10.40 -8.83
C TRP A 209 -2.82 10.11 -9.46
N ALA A 210 -2.85 9.29 -10.48
CA ALA A 210 -4.07 8.81 -11.13
C ALA A 210 -4.27 7.33 -10.82
N HIS A 211 -5.48 6.95 -10.42
CA HIS A 211 -5.91 5.59 -10.18
C HIS A 211 -6.84 5.15 -11.30
N VAL A 212 -6.43 4.16 -12.07
CA VAL A 212 -7.17 3.61 -13.20
C VAL A 212 -7.52 2.17 -12.91
N VAL A 213 -8.77 1.81 -13.05
CA VAL A 213 -9.28 0.46 -12.83
C VAL A 213 -9.93 -0.09 -14.09
N ASN A 214 -9.86 -1.41 -14.28
CA ASN A 214 -10.63 -2.04 -15.35
C ASN A 214 -12.10 -2.15 -14.95
N GLN A 215 -12.97 -1.95 -15.94
CA GLN A 215 -14.39 -2.24 -15.84
C GLN A 215 -14.68 -3.48 -16.68
N LEU A 216 -15.40 -4.46 -16.13
CA LEU A 216 -15.63 -5.76 -16.77
C LEU A 216 -16.31 -5.64 -18.14
N GLU A 217 -17.12 -4.60 -18.36
CA GLU A 217 -17.90 -4.40 -19.59
C GLU A 217 -17.43 -3.22 -20.46
N SER A 218 -16.67 -2.29 -19.94
CA SER A 218 -16.39 -0.99 -20.61
C SER A 218 -14.92 -0.58 -20.67
N GLY A 219 -13.98 -1.49 -20.42
CA GLY A 219 -12.56 -1.18 -20.52
C GLY A 219 -11.97 -0.57 -19.24
N PHE A 220 -11.28 0.56 -19.35
CA PHE A 220 -10.63 1.23 -18.22
C PHE A 220 -11.35 2.52 -17.82
N SER A 221 -11.39 2.80 -16.53
CA SER A 221 -11.96 4.04 -15.98
C SER A 221 -10.96 4.70 -15.02
N LEU A 222 -10.90 6.01 -15.05
CA LEU A 222 -10.21 6.80 -14.04
C LEU A 222 -11.08 6.79 -12.77
N ASP A 223 -10.62 6.12 -11.72
CA ASP A 223 -11.36 5.95 -10.47
C ASP A 223 -11.18 7.15 -9.55
N ALA A 224 -9.94 7.57 -9.35
CA ALA A 224 -9.61 8.69 -8.49
C ALA A 224 -8.34 9.42 -8.93
N ILE A 225 -8.21 10.66 -8.50
CA ILE A 225 -6.97 11.44 -8.55
C ILE A 225 -6.57 11.76 -7.11
N THR A 226 -5.34 11.42 -6.72
CA THR A 226 -4.79 11.73 -5.40
C THR A 226 -3.83 12.91 -5.49
N ALA A 227 -4.05 13.93 -4.68
CA ALA A 227 -3.08 14.98 -4.43
C ALA A 227 -2.27 14.64 -3.17
N THR A 228 -0.95 14.83 -3.21
CA THR A 228 -0.04 14.53 -2.09
C THR A 228 0.80 15.73 -1.71
N ALA A 229 1.07 15.90 -0.42
CA ALA A 229 2.02 16.85 0.12
C ALA A 229 2.79 16.18 1.27
N ILE A 230 4.13 16.21 1.23
CA ILE A 230 4.98 15.55 2.20
C ILE A 230 6.05 16.52 2.66
N LEU A 231 6.19 16.65 3.97
CA LEU A 231 7.29 17.36 4.62
C LEU A 231 8.32 16.31 5.04
N GLU A 232 9.50 16.35 4.43
CA GLU A 232 10.64 15.51 4.78
C GLU A 232 11.55 16.28 5.72
N MET A 233 11.86 15.68 6.85
CA MET A 233 12.85 16.17 7.83
C MET A 233 13.90 15.06 8.02
N GLU A 234 15.00 15.35 8.70
CA GLU A 234 16.12 14.38 8.83
C GLU A 234 15.69 13.00 9.33
N GLU A 235 14.84 12.95 10.34
CA GLU A 235 14.37 11.69 10.96
C GLU A 235 12.88 11.42 10.73
N TRP A 236 12.11 12.44 10.34
CA TRP A 236 10.67 12.37 10.27
C TRP A 236 10.14 12.77 8.91
N ASN A 237 9.19 12.01 8.38
CA ASN A 237 8.41 12.42 7.22
C ASN A 237 6.94 12.49 7.60
N LEU A 238 6.31 13.63 7.36
CA LEU A 238 4.89 13.86 7.57
C LEU A 238 4.21 14.02 6.22
N GLY A 239 3.32 13.11 5.90
CA GLY A 239 2.59 13.09 4.63
C GLY A 239 1.10 13.34 4.81
N PHE A 240 0.54 14.05 3.83
CA PHE A 240 -0.90 14.28 3.66
C PHE A 240 -1.28 13.88 2.25
N SER A 241 -2.38 13.18 2.10
CA SER A 241 -2.98 12.92 0.79
C SER A 241 -4.48 13.13 0.82
N TYR A 242 -5.04 13.47 -0.33
CA TYR A 242 -6.46 13.60 -0.53
C TYR A 242 -6.86 13.00 -1.87
N ASP A 243 -7.76 12.04 -1.84
CA ASP A 243 -8.30 11.37 -3.01
C ASP A 243 -9.56 12.07 -3.48
N ILE A 244 -9.60 12.41 -4.75
CA ILE A 244 -10.77 12.97 -5.44
C ILE A 244 -11.37 11.86 -6.28
N THR A 245 -12.54 11.36 -5.91
CA THR A 245 -13.26 10.34 -6.69
C THR A 245 -13.72 10.95 -8.03
N THR A 246 -13.33 10.33 -9.14
CA THR A 246 -13.68 10.76 -10.50
C THR A 246 -14.62 9.79 -11.23
N SER A 247 -14.79 8.59 -10.68
CA SER A 247 -15.67 7.56 -11.23
C SER A 247 -17.14 7.83 -10.96
N THR A 248 -18.03 7.01 -11.52
CA THR A 248 -19.49 7.08 -11.30
C THR A 248 -19.89 6.90 -9.84
N LEU A 249 -18.99 6.42 -8.97
CA LEU A 249 -19.17 6.38 -7.52
C LEU A 249 -19.36 7.77 -6.90
N THR A 250 -18.95 8.83 -7.59
CA THR A 250 -19.21 10.24 -7.19
C THR A 250 -20.69 10.48 -6.88
N ASN A 251 -21.60 9.83 -7.63
CA ASN A 251 -23.04 9.96 -7.41
C ASN A 251 -23.51 9.25 -6.13
N ALA A 252 -22.83 8.18 -5.73
CA ALA A 252 -23.19 7.39 -4.54
C ALA A 252 -22.58 7.95 -3.24
N ASN A 253 -21.40 8.56 -3.32
CA ASN A 253 -20.67 9.10 -2.17
C ASN A 253 -20.76 10.64 -2.04
N ASN A 254 -21.57 11.31 -2.88
CA ASN A 254 -21.69 12.77 -2.96
C ASN A 254 -20.33 13.47 -3.21
N GLY A 255 -19.46 12.86 -4.00
CA GLY A 255 -18.13 13.38 -4.29
C GLY A 255 -17.16 13.40 -3.11
N ARG A 256 -17.45 12.67 -2.03
CA ARG A 256 -16.56 12.59 -0.88
C ARG A 256 -15.30 11.82 -1.27
N GLY A 257 -14.16 12.48 -1.08
CA GLY A 257 -12.84 11.86 -1.19
C GLY A 257 -12.41 11.18 0.10
N ALA A 258 -11.20 10.64 0.09
CA ALA A 258 -10.54 10.10 1.26
C ALA A 258 -9.36 11.00 1.66
N PHE A 259 -9.17 11.22 2.95
CA PHE A 259 -8.04 11.96 3.49
C PHE A 259 -7.16 11.00 4.28
N GLU A 260 -5.85 11.05 4.03
CA GLU A 260 -4.87 10.25 4.76
C GLU A 260 -3.77 11.13 5.36
N VAL A 261 -3.30 10.70 6.53
CA VAL A 261 -2.11 11.26 7.19
C VAL A 261 -1.13 10.13 7.43
N SER A 262 0.11 10.32 7.04
CA SER A 262 1.20 9.40 7.29
C SER A 262 2.31 10.06 8.09
N LEU A 263 2.89 9.31 9.02
CA LEU A 263 4.05 9.72 9.80
C LEU A 263 5.09 8.60 9.76
N ILE A 264 6.29 8.90 9.29
CA ILE A 264 7.39 7.95 9.22
C ILE A 264 8.54 8.50 10.05
N TYR A 265 9.07 7.65 10.94
CA TYR A 265 10.29 7.90 11.68
C TYR A 265 11.40 7.00 11.18
N THR A 266 12.54 7.59 10.81
CA THR A 266 13.72 6.85 10.35
C THR A 266 14.87 7.08 11.31
N HIS A 267 15.30 6.05 12.04
CA HIS A 267 16.44 6.16 12.95
C HIS A 267 17.74 6.40 12.17
N PRO A 268 18.50 7.45 12.44
CA PRO A 268 19.72 7.76 11.71
C PRO A 268 20.78 6.67 11.89
N ALA A 269 21.45 6.30 10.80
CA ALA A 269 22.54 5.33 10.85
C ALA A 269 23.71 5.88 11.69
N LYS A 270 24.21 5.09 12.62
CA LYS A 270 25.32 5.46 13.55
C LYS A 270 26.64 5.81 12.85
N SER A 271 26.77 5.60 11.54
CA SER A 271 27.98 5.86 10.76
C SER A 271 27.65 6.37 9.37
N ARG A 272 28.25 7.48 8.96
CA ARG A 272 28.16 8.00 7.58
C ARG A 272 28.63 7.01 6.51
N ARG A 273 29.46 6.01 6.86
CA ARG A 273 29.94 4.96 5.95
C ARG A 273 28.92 3.87 5.66
N ALA A 274 27.83 3.78 6.42
CA ALA A 274 26.77 2.79 6.24
C ALA A 274 25.50 3.37 5.58
N ARG A 275 25.53 4.62 5.11
CA ARG A 275 24.39 5.21 4.41
C ARG A 275 24.29 4.61 3.01
N VAL A 276 23.51 3.56 2.89
CA VAL A 276 22.82 3.28 1.64
C VAL A 276 21.55 4.11 1.70
N ASN A 277 21.42 5.10 0.82
CA ASN A 277 20.17 5.82 0.66
C ASN A 277 19.15 4.80 0.15
N CYS A 278 18.36 4.26 1.07
CA CYS A 278 17.17 3.51 0.64
C CYS A 278 16.16 4.50 0.09
N PRO A 279 15.46 4.15 -0.99
CA PRO A 279 14.33 4.93 -1.41
C PRO A 279 13.35 5.04 -0.23
N ASN A 280 12.99 6.26 0.11
CA ASN A 280 11.85 6.52 0.97
C ASN A 280 10.61 6.35 0.09
N PHE A 281 9.96 5.20 0.20
CA PHE A 281 8.72 4.89 -0.50
C PHE A 281 7.55 5.59 0.18
#